data_354b8a0f7325e0de9a96e216b7e36a99
#
_entry.id   354b8a0f7325e0de9a96e216b7e36a99
#
_cell.length_a   1.000
_cell.length_b   1.000
_cell.length_c   1.000
_cell.angle_alpha   90.00
_cell.angle_beta   90.00
_cell.angle_gamma   90.00
#
_symmetry.space_group_name_H-M   'P 1'
#
loop_
_entity.id
_entity.type
_entity.pdbx_description
1 polymer ?
#
loop_
_entity_poly.entity_id
_entity_poly.type
_entity_poly.pdbx_seq_one_letter_code
_entity_poly.pdbx_strand_id
1 'polypeptide(L)'
;GDIMRGYSQLVIELNETATKTLKINIGALLGRACIANRYPVMTVANDLKVSRQTVYDWFSGKATPTKSKHDMINNLIQTIDAS
;
A
#
# COMPACT_ATOMS: atom_id res chain seq x y z
N GLY A 1 -14.82 -2.85 -15.54
CA GLY A 1 -15.57 -2.11 -15.10
C GLY A 1 -15.38 -1.66 -13.73
N ASP A 2 -15.36 -2.53 -12.89
CA ASP A 2 -15.28 -2.14 -11.58
C ASP A 2 -13.91 -1.90 -11.16
N ILE A 3 -13.03 -1.71 -12.06
CA ILE A 3 -11.70 -1.37 -11.71
C ILE A 3 -11.61 -0.16 -10.85
N MET A 4 -12.66 0.64 -10.79
CA MET A 4 -12.63 1.78 -9.93
C MET A 4 -12.55 1.42 -8.48
N ARG A 5 -12.95 0.23 -8.11
CA ARG A 5 -12.88 -0.20 -6.75
C ARG A 5 -11.72 -1.09 -6.48
N GLY A 6 -11.06 -1.57 -7.48
CA GLY A 6 -9.93 -2.44 -7.32
C GLY A 6 -8.65 -1.78 -7.76
N TYR A 7 -7.59 -2.49 -7.69
CA TYR A 7 -6.30 -2.02 -8.15
C TYR A 7 -6.04 -2.54 -9.55
N SER A 8 -5.37 -1.73 -10.37
CA SER A 8 -5.04 -2.15 -11.72
C SER A 8 -4.09 -3.35 -11.66
N GLN A 9 -4.10 -4.14 -12.74
CA GLN A 9 -3.22 -5.30 -12.81
C GLN A 9 -1.76 -4.89 -12.70
N LEU A 10 -1.40 -3.74 -13.27
CA LEU A 10 -0.04 -3.26 -13.20
C LEU A 10 0.39 -3.00 -11.76
N VAL A 11 -0.46 -2.33 -10.98
CA VAL A 11 -0.15 -2.05 -9.59
C VAL A 11 -0.01 -3.35 -8.80
N ILE A 12 -0.91 -4.30 -9.04
CA ILE A 12 -0.85 -5.58 -8.36
C ILE A 12 0.46 -6.30 -8.66
N GLU A 13 0.86 -6.32 -9.92
CA GLU A 13 2.10 -7.00 -10.32
C GLU A 13 3.33 -6.32 -9.74
N LEU A 14 3.35 -4.99 -9.75
CA LEU A 14 4.46 -4.26 -9.17
C LEU A 14 4.56 -4.50 -7.67
N ASN A 15 3.41 -4.56 -7.01
CA ASN A 15 3.38 -4.82 -5.57
C ASN A 15 3.87 -6.24 -5.26
N GLU A 16 3.44 -7.22 -6.05
CA GLU A 16 3.90 -8.60 -5.84
C GLU A 16 5.39 -8.70 -5.99
N THR A 17 5.94 -8.03 -7.00
CA THR A 17 7.38 -8.02 -7.19
C THR A 17 8.09 -7.37 -6.00
N ALA A 18 7.58 -6.25 -5.52
CA ALA A 18 8.17 -5.54 -4.40
C ALA A 18 8.16 -6.37 -3.13
N THR A 19 7.07 -7.13 -2.90
CA THR A 19 6.96 -7.93 -1.68
C THR A 19 7.77 -9.22 -1.76
N LYS A 20 8.23 -9.59 -2.94
CA LYS A 20 9.07 -10.80 -3.09
C LYS A 20 10.55 -10.50 -2.96
N THR A 21 10.95 -9.24 -2.89
CA THR A 21 12.35 -8.91 -2.78
C THR A 21 12.85 -9.17 -1.37
N LEU A 22 14.17 -9.30 -1.24
CA LEU A 22 14.78 -9.54 0.08
C LEU A 22 14.61 -8.33 0.99
N LYS A 23 14.56 -7.15 0.41
CA LYS A 23 14.33 -5.95 1.19
C LYS A 23 12.86 -5.59 1.10
N ILE A 24 12.11 -6.07 2.06
CA ILE A 24 10.68 -5.78 2.10
C ILE A 24 10.49 -4.44 2.77
N ASN A 25 9.92 -3.47 2.08
CA ASN A 25 9.61 -2.22 2.73
C ASN A 25 8.15 -2.25 3.22
N ILE A 26 7.89 -1.52 4.30
CA ILE A 26 6.60 -1.54 4.93
C ILE A 26 5.50 -0.96 4.03
N GLY A 27 5.89 -0.08 3.11
CA GLY A 27 4.94 0.45 2.12
C GLY A 27 4.43 -0.62 1.18
N ALA A 28 5.31 -1.54 0.77
CA ALA A 28 4.90 -2.65 -0.08
C ALA A 28 3.99 -3.61 0.68
N LEU A 29 4.28 -3.84 1.97
CA LEU A 29 3.41 -4.68 2.81
C LEU A 29 2.04 -4.04 2.97
N LEU A 30 1.98 -2.73 3.13
CA LEU A 30 0.72 -2.03 3.18
C LEU A 30 -0.05 -2.21 1.87
N GLY A 31 0.64 -2.13 0.75
CA GLY A 31 0.03 -2.34 -0.55
C GLY A 31 -0.57 -3.73 -0.68
N ARG A 32 0.14 -4.73 -0.19
CA ARG A 32 -0.35 -6.10 -0.23
C ARG A 32 -1.64 -6.23 0.57
N ALA A 33 -1.68 -5.65 1.76
CA ALA A 33 -2.87 -5.70 2.60
C ALA A 33 -4.04 -4.97 1.94
N CYS A 34 -3.78 -3.79 1.36
CA CYS A 34 -4.81 -3.01 0.71
C CYS A 34 -5.38 -3.73 -0.51
N ILE A 35 -4.52 -4.33 -1.31
CA ILE A 35 -4.97 -5.05 -2.51
C ILE A 35 -5.81 -6.25 -2.11
N ALA A 36 -5.36 -7.02 -1.13
CA ALA A 36 -6.06 -8.22 -0.69
C ALA A 36 -7.43 -7.90 -0.11
N ASN A 37 -7.56 -6.75 0.53
CA ASN A 37 -8.80 -6.36 1.21
C ASN A 37 -9.55 -5.27 0.47
N ARG A 38 -9.10 -4.90 -0.72
CA ARG A 38 -9.72 -3.86 -1.55
C ARG A 38 -9.87 -2.53 -0.82
N TYR A 39 -8.88 -2.21 -0.01
CA TYR A 39 -8.89 -0.97 0.74
C TYR A 39 -8.44 0.17 -0.18
N PRO A 40 -9.23 1.24 -0.37
CA PRO A 40 -8.94 2.24 -1.39
C PRO A 40 -7.67 3.06 -1.11
N VAL A 41 -6.94 3.36 -2.18
CA VAL A 41 -5.75 4.21 -2.08
C VAL A 41 -6.09 5.58 -1.53
N MET A 42 -7.24 6.13 -1.93
CA MET A 42 -7.63 7.45 -1.45
C MET A 42 -7.76 7.48 0.07
N THR A 43 -8.30 6.42 0.65
CA THR A 43 -8.44 6.32 2.10
C THR A 43 -7.07 6.25 2.76
N VAL A 44 -6.15 5.48 2.19
CA VAL A 44 -4.78 5.40 2.71
C VAL A 44 -4.11 6.77 2.66
N ALA A 45 -4.24 7.45 1.52
CA ALA A 45 -3.62 8.76 1.36
C ALA A 45 -4.16 9.76 2.39
N ASN A 46 -5.45 9.73 2.63
CA ASN A 46 -6.06 10.62 3.63
C ASN A 46 -5.61 10.25 5.04
N ASP A 47 -5.58 8.95 5.35
CA ASP A 47 -5.20 8.50 6.69
C ASP A 47 -3.76 8.85 7.02
N LEU A 48 -2.89 8.75 6.03
CA LEU A 48 -1.46 8.99 6.24
C LEU A 48 -1.03 10.40 5.84
N LYS A 49 -1.98 11.19 5.32
CA LYS A 49 -1.75 12.60 4.93
C LYS A 49 -0.66 12.73 3.89
N VAL A 50 -0.73 11.90 2.87
CA VAL A 50 0.19 11.94 1.73
C VAL A 50 -0.63 11.92 0.44
N SER A 51 0.05 12.15 -0.69
CA SER A 51 -0.63 12.12 -1.97
C SER A 51 -0.84 10.67 -2.42
N ARG A 52 -1.80 10.48 -3.33
CA ARG A 52 -2.03 9.16 -3.90
C ARG A 52 -0.81 8.65 -4.64
N GLN A 53 -0.08 9.55 -5.31
CA GLN A 53 1.12 9.14 -6.01
C GLN A 53 2.15 8.56 -5.05
N THR A 54 2.30 9.18 -3.88
CA THR A 54 3.21 8.68 -2.85
C THR A 54 2.81 7.27 -2.42
N VAL A 55 1.51 7.04 -2.24
CA VAL A 55 1.02 5.72 -1.84
C VAL A 55 1.33 4.69 -2.92
N TYR A 56 1.10 5.02 -4.20
CA TYR A 56 1.43 4.11 -5.28
C TYR A 56 2.92 3.83 -5.37
N ASP A 57 3.75 4.83 -5.10
CA ASP A 57 5.20 4.63 -5.10
C ASP A 57 5.62 3.66 -3.98
N TRP A 58 4.98 3.75 -2.83
CA TRP A 58 5.24 2.80 -1.75
C TRP A 58 4.79 1.39 -2.15
N PHE A 59 3.58 1.27 -2.72
CA PHE A 59 3.01 -0.03 -3.07
C PHE A 59 3.87 -0.73 -4.11
N SER A 60 4.42 0.01 -5.06
CA SER A 60 5.21 -0.57 -6.14
C SER A 60 6.68 -0.73 -5.80
N GLY A 61 7.11 -0.23 -4.63
CA GLY A 61 8.49 -0.34 -4.23
C GLY A 61 9.40 0.75 -4.76
N LYS A 62 8.85 1.75 -5.44
CA LYS A 62 9.66 2.86 -5.94
C LYS A 62 10.17 3.75 -4.83
N ALA A 63 9.45 3.84 -3.74
CA ALA A 63 9.83 4.65 -2.60
C ALA A 63 9.52 3.91 -1.32
N THR A 64 10.20 4.30 -0.26
CA THR A 64 10.01 3.71 1.07
C THR A 64 9.47 4.79 2.00
N PRO A 65 8.45 4.49 2.81
CA PRO A 65 7.95 5.46 3.77
C PRO A 65 9.04 5.86 4.77
N THR A 66 8.98 7.11 5.23
CA THR A 66 9.90 7.57 6.25
C THR A 66 9.59 6.88 7.58
N LYS A 67 10.58 6.88 8.46
CA LYS A 67 10.41 6.26 9.77
C LYS A 67 9.23 6.82 10.55
N SER A 68 8.97 8.10 10.41
CA SER A 68 7.88 8.73 11.14
C SER A 68 6.52 8.20 10.75
N LYS A 69 6.41 7.56 9.58
CA LYS A 69 5.15 6.99 9.12
C LYS A 69 5.00 5.52 9.46
N HIS A 70 6.06 4.87 9.93
CA HIS A 70 6.05 3.42 10.13
C HIS A 70 4.99 2.96 11.12
N ASP A 71 4.86 3.66 12.26
CA ASP A 71 3.88 3.28 13.26
C ASP A 71 2.46 3.41 12.73
N MET A 72 2.18 4.49 12.00
CA MET A 72 0.86 4.70 11.42
C MET A 72 0.56 3.61 10.39
N ILE A 73 1.55 3.26 9.58
CA ILE A 73 1.38 2.24 8.56
C ILE A 73 1.16 0.87 9.20
N ASN A 74 1.93 0.52 10.24
CA ASN A 74 1.73 -0.73 10.95
C ASN A 74 0.33 -0.82 11.53
N ASN A 75 -0.14 0.24 12.15
CA ASN A 75 -1.48 0.27 12.71
C ASN A 75 -2.53 0.10 11.63
N LEU A 76 -2.33 0.75 10.49
CA LEU A 76 -3.27 0.65 9.40
C LEU A 76 -3.31 -0.77 8.82
N ILE A 77 -2.15 -1.40 8.66
CA ILE A 77 -2.09 -2.78 8.19
C ILE A 77 -2.88 -3.70 9.12
N GLN A 78 -2.68 -3.54 10.42
CA GLN A 78 -3.41 -4.35 11.40
C GLN A 78 -4.90 -4.11 11.32
N THR A 79 -5.31 -2.87 11.14
CA THR A 79 -6.72 -2.52 11.00
C THR A 79 -7.32 -3.15 9.76
N ILE A 80 -6.61 -3.09 8.63
CA ILE A 80 -7.08 -3.65 7.38
C ILE A 80 -7.19 -5.17 7.48
N ASP A 81 -6.18 -5.82 8.03
CA ASP A 81 -6.15 -7.27 8.13
C ASP A 81 -7.17 -7.80 9.13
N ALA A 82 -7.55 -7.00 10.09
CA ALA A 82 -8.53 -7.41 11.09
C ALA A 82 -9.98 -7.24 10.61
N SER A 83 -10.18 -6.58 9.49
CA SER A 83 -11.54 -6.28 8.99
C SER A 83 -12.24 -7.49 8.42
#